data_843b8d6bc255ece38a9cf3482dc6801a
#
_entry.id   843b8d6bc255ece38a9cf3482dc6801a
#
_cell.length_a   1.000
_cell.length_b   1.000
_cell.length_c   1.000
_cell.angle_alpha   90.00
_cell.angle_beta   90.00
_cell.angle_gamma   90.00
#
_symmetry.space_group_name_H-M   'P 1'
#
loop_
_entity.id
_entity.type
_entity.pdbx_description
1 polymer ?
#
loop_
_entity_poly.entity_id
_entity_poly.type
_entity_poly.pdbx_seq_one_letter_code
_entity_poly.pdbx_strand_id
1 'polypeptide(L)'
;MRKAYFFLLACAFPLALHAQQWPVVRQEAKPGLRWWWFGSAVDKPNLEWSLRQYAACGAGAVEITPIYGVQNNERNDIDYLSDRWMEMLRYTEQQGAADGIEVDMATGTGWPFGGPWVPMEESASQMVIVDKHTEGRHLKGFDLTPPSKKAANCRLVGVYAFCDGLHLNLTTPSGKKTVMVDQKQDGNVLTSLTLSGKLPKAGNWRLIALYQKYGVMRVKRAAPGGAGLVVDHFDRQAVSNYLQHIADAFERTHTPYPHTFFNDSYEVAEADYTTRLLEEFERRRGYSLEDNLDKLVDGDRKVVADYRETLSDLLLENFTQTWTAWAHSHGAITRNQAHGSPANLIDCYSAVDIPEIEGFGLSDFGIKGLRTDPGFTRKNDSDFSMYKWASSAAHICGKPYTSSETFTWLTEHFRTSLAQMKPDMDLMFAGGVNHMFFHGTAYSPKDDPWPGWKFYASIDMSPTN
;
A
#
# COMPACT_ATOMS: atom_id res chain seq x y z
N MET A 1 -50.19 48.48 -29.86
CA MET A 1 -49.17 47.87 -28.97
C MET A 1 -49.51 46.49 -28.43
N ARG A 2 -50.34 45.67 -29.12
CA ARG A 2 -50.66 44.28 -28.66
C ARG A 2 -50.17 43.16 -29.57
N LYS A 3 -49.42 43.48 -30.62
CA LYS A 3 -48.91 42.42 -31.56
C LYS A 3 -47.42 42.07 -31.40
N ALA A 4 -46.67 42.83 -30.58
CA ALA A 4 -45.25 42.58 -30.37
C ALA A 4 -44.92 41.51 -29.27
N TYR A 5 -45.84 41.27 -28.34
CA TYR A 5 -45.62 40.30 -27.25
C TYR A 5 -45.79 38.83 -27.62
N PHE A 6 -46.51 38.54 -28.69
CA PHE A 6 -46.74 37.17 -29.14
C PHE A 6 -45.55 36.56 -29.89
N PHE A 7 -44.69 37.39 -30.48
CA PHE A 7 -43.52 36.90 -31.21
C PHE A 7 -42.33 36.58 -30.30
N LEU A 8 -42.23 37.21 -29.13
CA LEU A 8 -41.18 36.95 -28.16
C LEU A 8 -41.38 35.65 -27.35
N LEU A 9 -42.64 35.23 -27.16
CA LEU A 9 -42.94 33.96 -26.50
C LEU A 9 -42.74 32.74 -27.41
N ALA A 10 -42.90 32.88 -28.73
CA ALA A 10 -42.73 31.80 -29.69
C ALA A 10 -41.26 31.46 -29.99
N CYS A 11 -40.33 32.40 -29.76
CA CYS A 11 -38.90 32.17 -29.94
C CYS A 11 -38.21 31.59 -28.69
N ALA A 12 -38.83 31.63 -27.50
CA ALA A 12 -38.28 31.08 -26.27
C ALA A 12 -38.56 29.57 -26.08
N PHE A 13 -39.57 29.04 -26.80
CA PHE A 13 -40.00 27.64 -26.66
C PHE A 13 -39.08 26.58 -27.30
N PRO A 14 -38.35 26.84 -28.40
CA PRO A 14 -37.44 25.83 -28.95
C PRO A 14 -36.11 25.72 -28.21
N LEU A 15 -35.72 26.74 -27.45
CA LEU A 15 -34.44 26.71 -26.67
C LEU A 15 -34.54 25.89 -25.39
N ALA A 16 -35.77 25.67 -24.87
CA ALA A 16 -35.98 24.87 -23.65
C ALA A 16 -36.00 23.36 -23.90
N LEU A 17 -36.18 22.93 -25.14
CA LEU A 17 -36.30 21.49 -25.48
C LEU A 17 -34.93 20.81 -25.74
N HIS A 18 -33.83 21.54 -25.83
CA HIS A 18 -32.49 20.99 -26.04
C HIS A 18 -31.70 20.82 -24.75
N ALA A 19 -32.22 21.16 -23.60
CA ALA A 19 -31.52 21.22 -22.33
C ALA A 19 -31.63 19.94 -21.44
N GLN A 20 -32.22 18.86 -22.00
CA GLN A 20 -32.50 17.66 -21.17
C GLN A 20 -31.96 16.34 -21.74
N GLN A 21 -30.97 16.37 -22.60
CA GLN A 21 -30.25 15.14 -22.90
C GLN A 21 -29.12 14.93 -21.89
N TRP A 22 -29.27 13.90 -21.10
CA TRP A 22 -28.15 13.45 -20.26
C TRP A 22 -26.94 13.11 -21.16
N PRO A 23 -25.73 13.48 -20.78
CA PRO A 23 -24.55 13.07 -21.52
C PRO A 23 -24.47 11.54 -21.60
N VAL A 24 -23.96 11.04 -22.72
CA VAL A 24 -23.70 9.60 -22.86
C VAL A 24 -22.72 9.17 -21.77
N VAL A 25 -23.09 8.14 -21.02
CA VAL A 25 -22.21 7.58 -20.00
C VAL A 25 -20.99 6.96 -20.69
N ARG A 26 -19.83 7.52 -20.43
CA ARG A 26 -18.56 6.99 -20.92
C ARG A 26 -18.09 5.83 -20.05
N GLN A 27 -17.22 4.99 -20.59
CA GLN A 27 -16.69 3.81 -19.87
C GLN A 27 -16.01 4.20 -18.56
N GLU A 28 -15.16 5.21 -18.60
CA GLU A 28 -14.40 5.71 -17.45
C GLU A 28 -15.27 6.39 -16.37
N ALA A 29 -16.51 6.70 -16.66
CA ALA A 29 -17.48 7.22 -15.70
C ALA A 29 -18.30 6.14 -15.00
N LYS A 30 -18.19 4.88 -15.44
CA LYS A 30 -18.84 3.76 -14.79
C LYS A 30 -18.04 3.34 -13.56
N PRO A 31 -18.70 2.86 -12.48
CA PRO A 31 -17.96 2.38 -11.30
C PRO A 31 -17.18 1.12 -11.60
N GLY A 32 -16.00 1.00 -10.99
CA GLY A 32 -15.27 -0.24 -10.87
C GLY A 32 -15.65 -1.01 -9.61
N LEU A 33 -15.33 -2.28 -9.57
CA LEU A 33 -15.58 -3.16 -8.44
C LEU A 33 -14.26 -3.82 -8.03
N ARG A 34 -13.86 -3.68 -6.76
CA ARG A 34 -12.82 -4.54 -6.20
C ARG A 34 -13.35 -5.96 -6.12
N TRP A 35 -12.65 -6.89 -6.79
CA TRP A 35 -13.11 -8.24 -6.99
C TRP A 35 -12.21 -9.25 -6.28
N TRP A 36 -12.68 -9.73 -5.14
CA TRP A 36 -11.94 -10.66 -4.31
C TRP A 36 -11.91 -12.05 -4.91
N TRP A 37 -10.73 -12.53 -5.27
CA TRP A 37 -10.49 -13.91 -5.68
C TRP A 37 -10.02 -14.74 -4.50
N PHE A 38 -10.98 -15.31 -3.76
CA PHE A 38 -10.70 -16.16 -2.61
C PHE A 38 -10.01 -17.46 -3.03
N GLY A 39 -8.77 -17.71 -2.51
CA GLY A 39 -7.94 -18.85 -2.91
C GLY A 39 -7.60 -18.86 -4.39
N SER A 40 -7.99 -17.80 -5.11
CA SER A 40 -8.04 -17.78 -6.58
C SER A 40 -8.79 -19.01 -7.15
N ALA A 41 -9.73 -19.56 -6.37
CA ALA A 41 -10.52 -20.75 -6.72
C ALA A 41 -11.61 -20.41 -7.74
N VAL A 42 -11.19 -19.96 -8.91
CA VAL A 42 -12.04 -19.48 -9.99
C VAL A 42 -12.08 -20.45 -11.17
N ASP A 43 -13.17 -20.42 -11.93
CA ASP A 43 -13.32 -21.19 -13.16
C ASP A 43 -13.97 -20.33 -14.27
N LYS A 44 -13.72 -20.73 -15.52
CA LYS A 44 -14.18 -19.97 -16.69
C LYS A 44 -15.70 -19.72 -16.75
N PRO A 45 -16.57 -20.72 -16.50
CA PRO A 45 -18.01 -20.50 -16.55
C PRO A 45 -18.52 -19.48 -15.53
N ASN A 46 -17.98 -19.50 -14.30
CA ASN A 46 -18.38 -18.58 -13.25
C ASN A 46 -17.74 -17.19 -13.42
N LEU A 47 -16.52 -17.10 -13.96
CA LEU A 47 -15.90 -15.83 -14.36
C LEU A 47 -16.73 -15.11 -15.43
N GLU A 48 -17.11 -15.83 -16.51
CA GLU A 48 -17.96 -15.31 -17.57
C GLU A 48 -19.31 -14.86 -17.04
N TRP A 49 -19.97 -15.67 -16.21
CA TRP A 49 -21.24 -15.33 -15.60
C TRP A 49 -21.13 -14.05 -14.74
N SER A 50 -20.12 -13.95 -13.87
CA SER A 50 -19.92 -12.79 -12.99
C SER A 50 -19.71 -11.50 -13.80
N LEU A 51 -18.83 -11.52 -14.80
CA LEU A 51 -18.56 -10.36 -15.65
C LEU A 51 -19.80 -9.86 -16.37
N ARG A 52 -20.61 -10.78 -16.92
CA ARG A 52 -21.89 -10.41 -17.55
C ARG A 52 -22.88 -9.78 -16.57
N GLN A 53 -22.94 -10.26 -15.31
CA GLN A 53 -23.80 -9.64 -14.29
C GLN A 53 -23.30 -8.23 -13.96
N TYR A 54 -21.98 -8.05 -13.78
CA TYR A 54 -21.40 -6.73 -13.50
C TYR A 54 -21.63 -5.74 -14.66
N ALA A 55 -21.43 -6.16 -15.88
CA ALA A 55 -21.75 -5.35 -17.07
C ALA A 55 -23.25 -4.96 -17.13
N ALA A 56 -24.14 -5.91 -16.86
CA ALA A 56 -25.59 -5.68 -16.85
C ALA A 56 -26.02 -4.69 -15.75
N CYS A 57 -25.29 -4.66 -14.61
CA CYS A 57 -25.52 -3.70 -13.53
C CYS A 57 -24.86 -2.33 -13.78
N GLY A 58 -24.13 -2.16 -14.88
CA GLY A 58 -23.52 -0.89 -15.27
C GLY A 58 -22.10 -0.67 -14.72
N ALA A 59 -21.43 -1.69 -14.18
CA ALA A 59 -20.00 -1.60 -13.85
C ALA A 59 -19.15 -1.42 -15.12
N GLY A 60 -18.08 -0.68 -15.01
CA GLY A 60 -17.13 -0.43 -16.09
C GLY A 60 -15.82 -1.18 -15.94
N ALA A 61 -15.45 -1.55 -14.71
CA ALA A 61 -14.21 -2.24 -14.43
C ALA A 61 -14.35 -3.25 -13.29
N VAL A 62 -13.44 -4.21 -13.25
CA VAL A 62 -13.17 -5.05 -12.07
C VAL A 62 -11.69 -4.97 -11.73
N GLU A 63 -11.37 -4.95 -10.43
CA GLU A 63 -10.00 -5.05 -9.93
C GLU A 63 -9.81 -6.41 -9.25
N ILE A 64 -9.07 -7.29 -9.89
CA ILE A 64 -8.75 -8.61 -9.33
C ILE A 64 -7.81 -8.44 -8.14
N THR A 65 -8.29 -8.84 -6.96
CA THR A 65 -7.48 -8.89 -5.74
C THR A 65 -7.46 -10.33 -5.21
N PRO A 66 -6.37 -11.10 -5.46
CA PRO A 66 -6.23 -12.46 -4.94
C PRO A 66 -5.99 -12.43 -3.44
N ILE A 67 -6.75 -13.24 -2.69
CA ILE A 67 -6.64 -13.34 -1.23
C ILE A 67 -6.76 -14.79 -0.76
N TYR A 68 -6.67 -15.00 0.57
CA TYR A 68 -6.81 -16.31 1.20
C TYR A 68 -8.01 -17.11 0.70
N GLY A 69 -7.99 -18.44 0.89
CA GLY A 69 -9.04 -19.35 0.41
C GLY A 69 -10.30 -19.37 1.27
N VAL A 70 -11.34 -19.98 0.73
CA VAL A 70 -12.60 -20.28 1.42
C VAL A 70 -12.46 -21.59 2.17
N GLN A 71 -12.86 -21.60 3.43
CA GLN A 71 -12.80 -22.77 4.29
C GLN A 71 -13.55 -23.99 3.66
N ASN A 72 -12.92 -25.13 3.67
CA ASN A 72 -13.37 -26.40 3.05
C ASN A 72 -13.43 -26.37 1.50
N ASN A 73 -12.79 -25.40 0.86
CA ASN A 73 -12.68 -25.32 -0.59
C ASN A 73 -11.22 -25.38 -1.09
N GLU A 74 -10.26 -25.62 -0.21
CA GLU A 74 -8.81 -25.56 -0.44
C GLU A 74 -8.36 -26.42 -1.63
N ARG A 75 -9.09 -27.49 -1.95
CA ARG A 75 -8.81 -28.35 -3.11
C ARG A 75 -8.95 -27.65 -4.47
N ASN A 76 -9.67 -26.54 -4.49
CA ASN A 76 -9.91 -25.73 -5.71
C ASN A 76 -9.00 -24.51 -5.77
N ASP A 77 -8.19 -24.27 -4.74
CA ASP A 77 -7.27 -23.16 -4.70
C ASP A 77 -6.28 -23.22 -5.88
N ILE A 78 -5.94 -22.05 -6.41
CA ILE A 78 -4.97 -21.91 -7.49
C ILE A 78 -3.83 -21.03 -7.00
N ASP A 79 -2.61 -21.55 -7.04
CA ASP A 79 -1.43 -20.78 -6.65
C ASP A 79 -1.23 -19.57 -7.53
N TYR A 80 -1.02 -18.42 -6.90
CA TYR A 80 -0.77 -17.16 -7.55
C TYR A 80 0.41 -17.24 -8.53
N LEU A 81 0.25 -16.65 -9.71
CA LEU A 81 1.21 -16.67 -10.82
C LEU A 81 1.55 -18.04 -11.39
N SER A 82 0.87 -19.14 -10.96
CA SER A 82 0.99 -20.41 -11.65
C SER A 82 0.41 -20.33 -13.07
N ASP A 83 0.77 -21.28 -13.95
CA ASP A 83 0.25 -21.32 -15.33
C ASP A 83 -1.29 -21.36 -15.35
N ARG A 84 -1.89 -22.05 -14.38
CA ARG A 84 -3.34 -22.10 -14.23
C ARG A 84 -3.93 -20.77 -13.82
N TRP A 85 -3.26 -20.05 -12.88
CA TRP A 85 -3.69 -18.72 -12.47
C TRP A 85 -3.62 -17.73 -13.62
N MET A 86 -2.52 -17.74 -14.36
CA MET A 86 -2.33 -16.90 -15.54
C MET A 86 -3.32 -17.23 -16.68
N GLU A 87 -3.70 -18.49 -16.81
CA GLU A 87 -4.79 -18.89 -17.74
C GLU A 87 -6.12 -18.25 -17.33
N MET A 88 -6.45 -18.23 -16.03
CA MET A 88 -7.69 -17.62 -15.55
C MET A 88 -7.67 -16.11 -15.72
N LEU A 89 -6.55 -15.44 -15.44
CA LEU A 89 -6.39 -14.01 -15.70
C LEU A 89 -6.61 -13.69 -17.18
N ARG A 90 -5.90 -14.36 -18.08
CA ARG A 90 -6.05 -14.15 -19.53
C ARG A 90 -7.49 -14.37 -20.01
N TYR A 91 -8.17 -15.39 -19.50
CA TYR A 91 -9.57 -15.64 -19.82
C TYR A 91 -10.46 -14.50 -19.34
N THR A 92 -10.20 -13.99 -18.11
CA THR A 92 -10.96 -12.87 -17.53
C THR A 92 -10.79 -11.60 -18.34
N GLU A 93 -9.59 -11.28 -18.79
CA GLU A 93 -9.30 -10.12 -19.65
C GLU A 93 -10.03 -10.24 -21.00
N GLN A 94 -9.98 -11.42 -21.63
CA GLN A 94 -10.67 -11.68 -22.89
C GLN A 94 -12.19 -11.54 -22.75
N GLN A 95 -12.75 -12.08 -21.68
CA GLN A 95 -14.18 -12.00 -21.41
C GLN A 95 -14.59 -10.58 -21.01
N GLY A 96 -13.78 -9.90 -20.20
CA GLY A 96 -13.99 -8.50 -19.81
C GLY A 96 -14.08 -7.60 -21.05
N ALA A 97 -13.11 -7.75 -21.98
CA ALA A 97 -13.14 -7.00 -23.25
C ALA A 97 -14.39 -7.28 -24.09
N ALA A 98 -14.89 -8.53 -24.10
CA ALA A 98 -16.11 -8.90 -24.82
C ALA A 98 -17.38 -8.28 -24.19
N ASP A 99 -17.42 -8.14 -22.87
CA ASP A 99 -18.56 -7.62 -22.12
C ASP A 99 -18.45 -6.11 -21.82
N GLY A 100 -17.38 -5.44 -22.26
CA GLY A 100 -17.14 -4.01 -22.03
C GLY A 100 -16.77 -3.69 -20.57
N ILE A 101 -16.10 -4.63 -19.90
CA ILE A 101 -15.54 -4.49 -18.54
C ILE A 101 -14.01 -4.39 -18.66
N GLU A 102 -13.43 -3.34 -18.10
CA GLU A 102 -11.98 -3.21 -17.94
C GLU A 102 -11.49 -4.11 -16.81
N VAL A 103 -10.36 -4.75 -16.99
CA VAL A 103 -9.79 -5.65 -15.98
C VAL A 103 -8.50 -5.05 -15.44
N ASP A 104 -8.56 -4.63 -14.19
CA ASP A 104 -7.44 -4.18 -13.37
C ASP A 104 -6.99 -5.30 -12.43
N MET A 105 -5.84 -5.14 -11.82
CA MET A 105 -5.29 -6.16 -10.93
C MET A 105 -4.41 -5.53 -9.84
N ALA A 106 -4.53 -6.01 -8.59
CA ALA A 106 -3.58 -5.71 -7.53
C ALA A 106 -2.18 -6.24 -7.89
N THR A 107 -1.14 -5.48 -7.57
CA THR A 107 0.25 -5.87 -7.86
C THR A 107 0.78 -6.83 -6.79
N GLY A 108 0.12 -7.97 -6.62
CA GLY A 108 0.44 -8.98 -5.63
C GLY A 108 -0.79 -9.72 -5.12
N THR A 109 -0.67 -10.33 -3.95
CA THR A 109 -1.81 -10.95 -3.26
C THR A 109 -2.05 -10.26 -1.93
N GLY A 110 -3.31 -10.04 -1.55
CA GLY A 110 -3.61 -9.20 -0.40
C GLY A 110 -2.84 -7.89 -0.48
N TRP A 111 -2.21 -7.48 0.62
CA TRP A 111 -1.37 -6.28 0.72
C TRP A 111 -0.41 -6.35 1.93
N PRO A 112 0.66 -5.55 2.02
CA PRO A 112 1.38 -4.82 0.96
C PRO A 112 2.15 -5.73 -0.01
N PHE A 113 2.90 -5.16 -0.96
CA PHE A 113 3.75 -5.91 -1.90
C PHE A 113 4.68 -6.86 -1.17
N GLY A 114 4.66 -8.12 -1.59
CA GLY A 114 5.45 -9.18 -1.00
C GLY A 114 5.05 -10.56 -1.51
N GLY A 115 5.79 -11.57 -1.08
CA GLY A 115 5.54 -12.94 -1.51
C GLY A 115 6.62 -13.91 -1.06
N PRO A 116 6.48 -15.21 -1.39
CA PRO A 116 7.46 -16.23 -0.99
C PRO A 116 8.81 -16.07 -1.73
N TRP A 117 8.83 -15.33 -2.81
CA TRP A 117 10.05 -15.03 -3.60
C TRP A 117 10.85 -13.83 -3.08
N VAL A 118 10.36 -13.13 -2.04
CA VAL A 118 11.12 -12.06 -1.37
C VAL A 118 12.09 -12.68 -0.38
N PRO A 119 13.41 -12.63 -0.62
CA PRO A 119 14.39 -13.15 0.32
C PRO A 119 14.47 -12.26 1.57
N MET A 120 15.06 -12.79 2.66
CA MET A 120 15.14 -12.08 3.94
C MET A 120 15.84 -10.71 3.80
N GLU A 121 16.89 -10.65 3.02
CA GLU A 121 17.74 -9.47 2.84
C GLU A 121 17.08 -8.37 2.00
N GLU A 122 16.04 -8.71 1.25
CA GLU A 122 15.24 -7.78 0.45
C GLU A 122 13.89 -7.46 1.12
N SER A 123 13.68 -7.95 2.35
CA SER A 123 12.44 -7.72 3.07
C SER A 123 12.43 -6.43 3.87
N ALA A 124 11.23 -5.90 4.08
CA ALA A 124 10.99 -4.74 4.94
C ALA A 124 11.73 -4.88 6.28
N SER A 125 12.44 -3.84 6.69
CA SER A 125 13.31 -3.87 7.85
C SER A 125 13.15 -2.68 8.78
N GLN A 126 13.54 -2.87 10.05
CA GLN A 126 13.42 -1.90 11.13
C GLN A 126 14.79 -1.54 11.67
N MET A 127 14.97 -0.27 12.04
CA MET A 127 16.08 0.19 12.87
C MET A 127 15.91 -0.30 14.30
N VAL A 128 16.92 -0.99 14.83
CA VAL A 128 16.97 -1.36 16.25
C VAL A 128 18.19 -0.71 16.88
N ILE A 129 17.96 0.06 17.92
CA ILE A 129 19.01 0.78 18.65
C ILE A 129 19.12 0.22 20.07
N VAL A 130 20.35 -0.04 20.49
CA VAL A 130 20.71 -0.30 21.88
C VAL A 130 21.63 0.81 22.35
N ASP A 131 21.16 1.59 23.29
CA ASP A 131 21.80 2.79 23.82
C ASP A 131 22.14 2.61 25.31
N LYS A 132 23.39 2.69 25.67
CA LYS A 132 23.88 2.52 27.04
C LYS A 132 25.02 3.48 27.38
N HIS A 133 25.13 3.83 28.64
CA HIS A 133 26.16 4.71 29.16
C HIS A 133 27.19 3.95 30.00
N THR A 134 28.44 4.43 30.02
CA THR A 134 29.51 3.92 30.87
C THR A 134 30.44 5.05 31.27
N GLU A 135 31.01 4.93 32.46
CA GLU A 135 32.01 5.86 32.97
C GLU A 135 33.45 5.31 32.79
N GLY A 136 34.43 6.21 32.66
CA GLY A 136 35.81 5.86 32.52
C GLY A 136 36.25 5.57 31.09
N ARG A 137 37.20 4.67 30.89
CA ARG A 137 37.75 4.31 29.59
C ARG A 137 37.85 2.80 29.32
N HIS A 138 37.64 1.97 30.35
CA HIS A 138 37.80 0.52 30.21
C HIS A 138 36.49 -0.18 30.05
N LEU A 139 36.38 -0.95 28.96
CA LEU A 139 35.24 -1.83 28.67
C LEU A 139 35.65 -3.27 29.00
N LYS A 140 34.84 -3.99 29.78
CA LYS A 140 35.03 -5.40 30.14
C LYS A 140 33.74 -6.16 29.92
N GLY A 141 33.54 -6.71 28.69
CA GLY A 141 32.31 -7.40 28.33
C GLY A 141 31.10 -6.49 28.41
N PHE A 142 31.25 -5.22 28.01
CA PHE A 142 30.12 -4.26 28.02
C PHE A 142 29.06 -4.69 27.01
N ASP A 143 27.89 -5.01 27.50
CA ASP A 143 26.83 -5.64 26.73
C ASP A 143 25.97 -4.62 25.98
N LEU A 144 25.87 -4.79 24.66
CA LEU A 144 25.00 -4.06 23.75
C LEU A 144 24.04 -4.99 22.95
N THR A 145 23.81 -6.20 23.44
CA THR A 145 22.91 -7.19 22.81
C THR A 145 21.53 -6.61 22.61
N PRO A 146 20.90 -6.79 21.45
CA PRO A 146 19.53 -6.32 21.23
C PRO A 146 18.54 -7.08 22.12
N PRO A 147 17.41 -6.47 22.49
CA PRO A 147 16.38 -7.16 23.25
C PRO A 147 15.95 -8.47 22.57
N SER A 148 15.73 -9.53 23.33
CA SER A 148 15.43 -10.88 22.81
C SER A 148 14.28 -10.90 21.79
N LYS A 149 13.24 -10.10 21.99
CA LYS A 149 12.12 -9.96 21.05
C LYS A 149 12.53 -9.38 19.68
N LYS A 150 13.68 -8.70 19.59
CA LYS A 150 14.19 -8.08 18.36
C LYS A 150 15.45 -8.75 17.82
N ALA A 151 15.96 -9.77 18.48
CA ALA A 151 17.25 -10.42 18.17
C ALA A 151 17.20 -11.33 16.92
N ALA A 152 16.05 -11.87 16.58
CA ALA A 152 15.88 -12.68 15.36
C ALA A 152 15.95 -11.83 14.10
N ASN A 153 16.69 -12.32 13.08
CA ASN A 153 16.93 -11.66 11.80
C ASN A 153 17.56 -10.25 11.96
N CYS A 154 18.36 -10.07 13.03
CA CYS A 154 18.99 -8.80 13.36
C CYS A 154 20.45 -8.83 12.94
N ARG A 155 20.87 -7.86 12.13
CA ARG A 155 22.24 -7.67 11.67
C ARG A 155 22.84 -6.42 12.27
N LEU A 156 24.04 -6.52 12.84
CA LEU A 156 24.78 -5.35 13.31
C LEU A 156 25.18 -4.47 12.12
N VAL A 157 24.82 -3.21 12.18
CA VAL A 157 25.24 -2.16 11.23
C VAL A 157 26.52 -1.50 11.74
N GLY A 158 26.51 -1.07 12.99
CA GLY A 158 27.70 -0.46 13.62
C GLY A 158 27.54 -0.26 15.11
N VAL A 159 28.67 0.04 15.74
CA VAL A 159 28.75 0.46 17.15
C VAL A 159 29.43 1.81 17.22
N TYR A 160 28.80 2.76 17.86
CA TYR A 160 29.22 4.16 17.92
C TYR A 160 29.39 4.59 19.36
N ALA A 161 30.41 5.43 19.60
CA ALA A 161 30.74 5.94 20.92
C ALA A 161 30.81 7.47 20.91
N PHE A 162 30.13 8.12 21.85
CA PHE A 162 30.00 9.57 21.97
C PHE A 162 30.48 10.04 23.35
N CYS A 163 31.32 11.08 23.39
CA CYS A 163 31.76 11.69 24.65
C CYS A 163 32.34 13.09 24.40
N ASP A 164 31.74 14.15 24.99
CA ASP A 164 32.23 15.54 24.93
C ASP A 164 32.56 15.99 23.49
N GLY A 165 31.62 15.81 22.55
CA GLY A 165 31.77 16.19 21.16
C GLY A 165 32.67 15.28 20.32
N LEU A 166 33.29 14.26 20.92
CA LEU A 166 34.00 13.20 20.20
C LEU A 166 33.04 12.08 19.84
N HIS A 167 33.04 11.65 18.58
CA HIS A 167 32.33 10.46 18.11
C HIS A 167 33.28 9.49 17.42
N LEU A 168 33.04 8.20 17.57
CA LEU A 168 33.88 7.12 17.06
C LEU A 168 32.99 6.00 16.52
N ASN A 169 33.34 5.47 15.36
CA ASN A 169 32.83 4.19 14.89
C ASN A 169 33.75 3.07 15.37
N LEU A 170 33.26 2.20 16.24
CA LEU A 170 34.06 1.11 16.85
C LEU A 170 34.09 -0.15 15.96
N THR A 171 33.25 -0.23 14.92
CA THR A 171 33.17 -1.38 14.00
C THR A 171 34.08 -1.22 12.79
N THR A 172 34.39 0.01 12.36
CA THR A 172 35.27 0.27 11.21
C THR A 172 36.72 -0.05 11.54
N PRO A 173 37.47 -0.75 10.67
CA PRO A 173 38.87 -1.03 10.85
C PRO A 173 39.73 0.22 10.61
N SER A 174 39.81 1.14 11.52
CA SER A 174 40.74 2.28 11.44
C SER A 174 41.79 2.22 12.55
N GLY A 175 43.02 1.94 12.17
CA GLY A 175 44.14 1.98 13.09
C GLY A 175 44.27 0.80 14.07
N LYS A 176 45.05 0.96 15.16
CA LYS A 176 45.11 -0.04 16.23
C LYS A 176 43.78 -0.12 16.94
N LYS A 177 43.05 -1.23 16.74
CA LYS A 177 41.77 -1.47 17.46
C LYS A 177 42.04 -1.47 18.97
N THR A 178 41.56 -0.45 19.68
CA THR A 178 41.61 -0.34 21.12
C THR A 178 40.39 -0.96 21.79
N VAL A 179 39.30 -1.14 21.03
CA VAL A 179 38.08 -1.81 21.46
C VAL A 179 37.78 -2.98 20.53
N MET A 180 37.54 -4.14 21.10
CA MET A 180 37.09 -5.34 20.42
C MET A 180 35.55 -5.42 20.50
N VAL A 181 34.94 -5.68 19.38
CA VAL A 181 33.48 -5.96 19.25
C VAL A 181 33.35 -7.45 19.06
N ASP A 182 32.80 -8.16 20.06
CA ASP A 182 32.58 -9.60 20.03
C ASP A 182 31.08 -9.88 19.84
N GLN A 183 30.76 -10.57 18.75
CA GLN A 183 29.37 -10.90 18.36
C GLN A 183 29.21 -12.43 18.34
N LYS A 184 28.11 -12.90 18.95
CA LYS A 184 27.69 -14.30 18.87
C LYS A 184 26.31 -14.42 18.26
N GLN A 185 26.14 -15.44 17.44
CA GLN A 185 24.90 -15.73 16.74
C GLN A 185 24.58 -17.22 16.83
N ASP A 186 23.31 -17.55 16.98
CA ASP A 186 22.77 -18.90 16.90
C ASP A 186 21.69 -18.94 15.82
N GLY A 187 21.99 -19.57 14.68
CA GLY A 187 21.18 -19.50 13.48
C GLY A 187 21.00 -18.04 13.03
N ASN A 188 19.75 -17.58 12.96
CA ASN A 188 19.40 -16.21 12.61
C ASN A 188 19.18 -15.28 13.82
N VAL A 189 19.51 -15.74 15.03
CA VAL A 189 19.33 -14.99 16.29
C VAL A 189 20.67 -14.46 16.80
N LEU A 190 20.77 -13.13 16.95
CA LEU A 190 21.92 -12.50 17.58
C LEU A 190 21.83 -12.69 19.10
N THR A 191 22.68 -13.55 19.65
CA THR A 191 22.62 -13.95 21.07
C THR A 191 23.47 -13.08 21.98
N SER A 192 24.49 -12.41 21.45
CA SER A 192 25.37 -11.52 22.24
C SER A 192 26.08 -10.51 21.36
N LEU A 193 26.20 -9.28 21.85
CA LEU A 193 27.14 -8.26 21.38
C LEU A 193 27.83 -7.63 22.58
N THR A 194 29.12 -7.84 22.72
CA THR A 194 29.92 -7.29 23.86
C THR A 194 31.14 -6.52 23.39
N LEU A 195 31.49 -5.50 24.15
CA LEU A 195 32.68 -4.67 23.92
C LEU A 195 33.73 -4.88 25.02
N SER A 196 34.99 -5.03 24.62
CA SER A 196 36.14 -5.12 25.54
C SER A 196 37.31 -4.30 25.03
N GLY A 197 38.02 -3.59 25.92
CA GLY A 197 39.18 -2.78 25.54
C GLY A 197 39.23 -1.43 26.21
N LYS A 198 39.84 -0.45 25.52
CA LYS A 198 40.03 0.90 26.06
C LYS A 198 39.54 1.97 25.06
N LEU A 199 38.70 2.85 25.55
CA LEU A 199 38.31 4.08 24.87
C LEU A 199 39.47 5.11 24.95
N PRO A 200 39.55 6.10 24.05
CA PRO A 200 40.70 7.01 23.94
C PRO A 200 40.97 7.82 25.20
N LYS A 201 39.93 8.28 25.89
CA LYS A 201 39.99 9.08 27.11
C LYS A 201 39.07 8.53 28.19
N ALA A 202 39.29 8.90 29.43
CA ALA A 202 38.29 8.71 30.49
C ALA A 202 37.17 9.76 30.31
N GLY A 203 35.93 9.38 30.59
CA GLY A 203 34.76 10.26 30.48
C GLY A 203 33.46 9.49 30.61
N ASN A 204 32.37 10.21 30.47
CA ASN A 204 31.02 9.63 30.38
C ASN A 204 30.71 9.31 28.92
N TRP A 205 30.86 8.05 28.58
CA TRP A 205 30.63 7.59 27.21
C TRP A 205 29.23 7.08 27.03
N ARG A 206 28.59 7.49 25.94
CA ARG A 206 27.36 6.91 25.39
C ARG A 206 27.76 5.94 24.29
N LEU A 207 27.32 4.70 24.40
CA LEU A 207 27.62 3.62 23.45
C LEU A 207 26.29 3.19 22.77
N ILE A 208 26.24 3.34 21.46
CA ILE A 208 25.07 3.05 20.65
C ILE A 208 25.42 1.92 19.68
N ALA A 209 24.71 0.80 19.77
CA ALA A 209 24.72 -0.23 18.73
C ALA A 209 23.50 -0.06 17.84
N LEU A 210 23.76 0.07 16.55
CA LEU A 210 22.75 0.16 15.49
C LEU A 210 22.62 -1.18 14.79
N TYR A 211 21.38 -1.67 14.68
CA TYR A 211 21.06 -2.91 13.97
C TYR A 211 19.99 -2.68 12.94
N GLN A 212 20.02 -3.48 11.88
CA GLN A 212 18.93 -3.68 10.93
C GLN A 212 18.24 -5.01 11.25
N LYS A 213 16.93 -4.97 11.49
CA LYS A 213 16.09 -6.15 11.71
C LYS A 213 15.24 -6.39 10.48
N TYR A 214 15.46 -7.50 9.81
CA TYR A 214 14.72 -7.90 8.61
C TYR A 214 13.44 -8.66 8.94
N GLY A 215 12.56 -8.79 7.94
CA GLY A 215 11.37 -9.63 8.01
C GLY A 215 10.34 -9.11 9.02
N VAL A 216 10.23 -7.79 9.18
CA VAL A 216 9.32 -7.18 10.16
C VAL A 216 7.86 -7.38 9.82
N MET A 217 7.55 -7.71 8.57
CA MET A 217 6.19 -7.90 8.13
C MET A 217 6.02 -9.00 7.08
N ARG A 218 4.88 -9.64 7.10
CA ARG A 218 4.42 -10.57 6.08
C ARG A 218 3.19 -10.00 5.36
N VAL A 219 2.98 -10.46 4.11
CA VAL A 219 1.79 -10.11 3.33
C VAL A 219 0.53 -10.44 4.13
N LYS A 220 -0.37 -9.48 4.23
CA LYS A 220 -1.70 -9.64 4.83
C LYS A 220 -2.65 -10.26 3.81
N ARG A 221 -3.51 -11.15 4.25
CA ARG A 221 -4.55 -11.73 3.40
C ARG A 221 -4.02 -12.45 2.15
N ALA A 222 -2.79 -12.93 2.17
CA ALA A 222 -2.15 -13.56 1.02
C ALA A 222 -2.97 -14.72 0.45
N ALA A 223 -3.03 -14.81 -0.87
CA ALA A 223 -3.57 -15.95 -1.59
C ALA A 223 -2.64 -17.18 -1.51
N PRO A 224 -3.11 -18.37 -1.84
CA PRO A 224 -2.24 -19.51 -2.10
C PRO A 224 -1.12 -19.16 -3.09
N GLY A 225 0.10 -19.60 -2.82
CA GLY A 225 1.30 -19.23 -3.59
C GLY A 225 1.82 -17.79 -3.37
N GLY A 226 1.11 -16.94 -2.61
CA GLY A 226 1.49 -15.54 -2.37
C GLY A 226 1.97 -15.22 -0.95
N ALA A 227 1.89 -16.16 -0.02
CA ALA A 227 2.26 -15.92 1.37
C ALA A 227 3.78 -15.80 1.56
N GLY A 228 4.27 -14.62 1.96
CA GLY A 228 5.70 -14.39 2.13
C GLY A 228 6.02 -13.11 2.90
N LEU A 229 7.26 -12.67 2.78
CA LEU A 229 7.74 -11.43 3.38
C LEU A 229 7.29 -10.24 2.53
N VAL A 230 7.04 -9.11 3.18
CA VAL A 230 6.85 -7.81 2.52
C VAL A 230 8.20 -7.32 2.03
N VAL A 231 8.25 -6.81 0.79
CA VAL A 231 9.46 -6.27 0.17
C VAL A 231 9.92 -4.97 0.85
N ASP A 232 11.22 -4.71 0.85
CA ASP A 232 11.76 -3.41 1.29
C ASP A 232 11.40 -2.31 0.28
N HIS A 233 10.39 -1.51 0.60
CA HIS A 233 9.92 -0.41 -0.25
C HIS A 233 10.93 0.74 -0.37
N PHE A 234 11.94 0.79 0.49
CA PHE A 234 12.99 1.79 0.43
C PHE A 234 14.18 1.36 -0.45
N ASP A 235 14.21 0.10 -0.89
CA ASP A 235 15.27 -0.44 -1.75
C ASP A 235 14.80 -0.67 -3.17
N ARG A 236 15.32 0.11 -4.12
CA ARG A 236 14.96 0.01 -5.55
C ARG A 236 15.23 -1.37 -6.13
N GLN A 237 16.34 -2.03 -5.71
CA GLN A 237 16.68 -3.33 -6.26
C GLN A 237 15.71 -4.40 -5.78
N ALA A 238 15.35 -4.36 -4.49
CA ALA A 238 14.35 -5.27 -3.91
C ALA A 238 12.99 -5.12 -4.62
N VAL A 239 12.54 -3.88 -4.82
CA VAL A 239 11.31 -3.58 -5.57
C VAL A 239 11.40 -4.08 -7.01
N SER A 240 12.52 -3.85 -7.69
CA SER A 240 12.73 -4.30 -9.08
C SER A 240 12.72 -5.82 -9.18
N ASN A 241 13.36 -6.53 -8.26
CA ASN A 241 13.38 -8.00 -8.22
C ASN A 241 11.96 -8.56 -7.96
N TYR A 242 11.21 -7.92 -7.08
CA TYR A 242 9.82 -8.28 -6.82
C TYR A 242 8.94 -8.16 -8.09
N LEU A 243 9.05 -7.03 -8.79
CA LEU A 243 8.30 -6.77 -10.02
C LEU A 243 8.73 -7.67 -11.17
N GLN A 244 10.02 -8.01 -11.27
CA GLN A 244 10.54 -8.92 -12.29
C GLN A 244 9.92 -10.33 -12.15
N HIS A 245 9.73 -10.82 -10.91
CA HIS A 245 9.07 -12.11 -10.70
C HIS A 245 7.64 -12.12 -11.24
N ILE A 246 6.92 -11.01 -11.13
CA ILE A 246 5.59 -10.86 -11.72
C ILE A 246 5.70 -10.85 -13.25
N ALA A 247 6.61 -10.04 -13.82
CA ALA A 247 6.83 -9.96 -15.26
C ALA A 247 7.18 -11.33 -15.87
N ASP A 248 8.04 -12.11 -15.21
CA ASP A 248 8.41 -13.46 -15.64
C ASP A 248 7.19 -14.39 -15.83
N ALA A 249 6.15 -14.24 -14.99
CA ALA A 249 4.93 -15.02 -15.13
C ALA A 249 4.11 -14.60 -16.36
N PHE A 250 3.98 -13.31 -16.60
CA PHE A 250 3.30 -12.78 -17.80
C PHE A 250 4.02 -13.21 -19.09
N GLU A 251 5.34 -13.05 -19.12
CA GLU A 251 6.17 -13.43 -20.27
C GLU A 251 6.14 -14.94 -20.54
N ARG A 252 6.33 -15.77 -19.52
CA ARG A 252 6.31 -17.24 -19.62
C ARG A 252 4.99 -17.76 -20.20
N THR A 253 3.88 -17.15 -19.82
CA THR A 253 2.55 -17.62 -20.22
C THR A 253 1.96 -16.87 -21.41
N HIS A 254 2.66 -15.84 -21.93
CA HIS A 254 2.17 -14.94 -22.98
C HIS A 254 0.79 -14.34 -22.61
N THR A 255 0.58 -14.03 -21.34
CA THR A 255 -0.64 -13.35 -20.86
C THR A 255 -0.49 -11.85 -21.11
N PRO A 256 -1.48 -11.15 -21.67
CA PRO A 256 -1.48 -9.69 -21.71
C PRO A 256 -1.36 -9.09 -20.33
N TYR A 257 -0.76 -7.91 -20.23
CA TYR A 257 -0.78 -7.15 -18.98
C TYR A 257 -2.14 -6.49 -18.79
N PRO A 258 -2.64 -6.35 -17.54
CA PRO A 258 -3.90 -5.67 -17.26
C PRO A 258 -3.80 -4.20 -17.65
N HIS A 259 -4.97 -3.54 -17.82
CA HIS A 259 -4.99 -2.12 -18.11
C HIS A 259 -4.34 -1.31 -16.98
N THR A 260 -4.71 -1.60 -15.73
CA THR A 260 -4.20 -0.90 -14.56
C THR A 260 -3.67 -1.88 -13.51
N PHE A 261 -2.48 -1.60 -13.00
CA PHE A 261 -1.99 -2.19 -11.76
C PHE A 261 -2.37 -1.32 -10.56
N PHE A 262 -2.89 -1.98 -9.53
CA PHE A 262 -3.31 -1.34 -8.29
C PHE A 262 -2.34 -1.61 -7.15
N ASN A 263 -2.13 -0.58 -6.31
CA ASN A 263 -1.48 -0.68 -5.00
C ASN A 263 -2.39 -0.12 -3.91
N ASP A 264 -2.66 -0.96 -2.91
CA ASP A 264 -3.44 -0.65 -1.72
C ASP A 264 -2.72 0.32 -0.77
N SER A 265 -3.37 0.78 0.28
CA SER A 265 -2.81 1.66 1.29
C SER A 265 -1.51 1.13 1.87
N TYR A 266 -0.59 2.05 2.18
CA TYR A 266 0.70 1.67 2.75
C TYR A 266 0.51 1.22 4.20
N GLU A 267 0.71 -0.06 4.44
CA GLU A 267 0.51 -0.65 5.75
C GLU A 267 1.77 -1.35 6.31
N VAL A 268 2.95 -0.83 6.02
CA VAL A 268 4.23 -1.37 6.49
C VAL A 268 4.74 -0.55 7.69
N ALA A 269 3.94 -0.50 8.73
CA ALA A 269 4.09 0.44 9.85
C ALA A 269 5.42 0.33 10.65
N GLU A 270 6.05 -0.84 10.65
CA GLU A 270 7.30 -1.06 11.39
C GLU A 270 8.57 -0.88 10.53
N ALA A 271 8.43 -0.70 9.23
CA ALA A 271 9.57 -0.50 8.35
C ALA A 271 10.05 0.95 8.41
N ASP A 272 11.27 1.14 8.92
CA ASP A 272 11.90 2.46 9.07
C ASP A 272 13.39 2.43 8.74
N TYR A 273 13.89 1.35 8.15
CA TYR A 273 15.29 1.19 7.79
C TYR A 273 15.44 0.44 6.46
N THR A 274 16.54 0.69 5.76
CA THR A 274 17.01 -0.07 4.61
C THR A 274 18.53 -0.15 4.61
N THR A 275 19.09 -1.13 3.92
CA THR A 275 20.53 -1.40 3.94
C THR A 275 21.39 -0.19 3.53
N ARG A 276 20.90 0.65 2.61
CA ARG A 276 21.62 1.84 2.14
C ARG A 276 21.21 3.15 2.82
N LEU A 277 20.45 3.09 3.91
CA LEU A 277 19.91 4.29 4.54
C LEU A 277 20.98 5.30 4.97
N LEU A 278 22.08 4.84 5.58
CA LEU A 278 23.16 5.74 6.06
C LEU A 278 23.83 6.48 4.89
N GLU A 279 24.13 5.78 3.80
CA GLU A 279 24.70 6.35 2.58
C GLU A 279 23.74 7.36 1.94
N GLU A 280 22.46 6.98 1.79
CA GLU A 280 21.44 7.83 1.19
C GLU A 280 21.14 9.07 2.03
N PHE A 281 21.16 8.94 3.35
CA PHE A 281 21.01 10.07 4.26
C PHE A 281 22.16 11.07 4.08
N GLU A 282 23.42 10.61 4.14
CA GLU A 282 24.58 11.49 3.96
C GLU A 282 24.57 12.18 2.59
N ARG A 283 24.27 11.43 1.53
CA ARG A 283 24.19 11.96 0.17
C ARG A 283 23.13 13.05 0.03
N ARG A 284 21.98 12.89 0.69
CA ARG A 284 20.83 13.80 0.57
C ARG A 284 20.88 14.96 1.54
N ARG A 285 21.33 14.74 2.76
CA ARG A 285 21.30 15.74 3.86
C ARG A 285 22.65 16.44 4.05
N GLY A 286 23.73 15.94 3.45
CA GLY A 286 25.05 16.56 3.48
C GLY A 286 25.83 16.39 4.79
N TYR A 287 25.38 15.46 5.64
CA TYR A 287 26.08 15.08 6.87
C TYR A 287 25.77 13.62 7.26
N SER A 288 26.67 13.01 8.06
CA SER A 288 26.55 11.61 8.46
C SER A 288 25.48 11.43 9.55
N LEU A 289 24.54 10.49 9.34
CA LEU A 289 23.61 10.08 10.38
C LEU A 289 24.30 9.35 11.51
N GLU A 290 25.35 8.56 11.19
CA GLU A 290 26.14 7.81 12.17
C GLU A 290 26.76 8.74 13.22
N ASP A 291 27.29 9.89 12.79
CA ASP A 291 27.89 10.90 13.65
C ASP A 291 26.86 11.68 14.50
N ASN A 292 25.57 11.49 14.22
CA ASN A 292 24.45 12.16 14.87
C ASN A 292 23.41 11.18 15.42
N LEU A 293 23.79 9.91 15.62
CA LEU A 293 22.87 8.89 16.18
C LEU A 293 22.42 9.22 17.60
N ASP A 294 23.28 9.83 18.40
CA ASP A 294 22.94 10.32 19.74
C ASP A 294 21.81 11.36 19.66
N LYS A 295 21.88 12.29 18.72
CA LYS A 295 20.86 13.29 18.48
C LYS A 295 19.56 12.69 17.94
N LEU A 296 19.65 11.70 17.05
CA LEU A 296 18.47 10.97 16.56
C LEU A 296 17.72 10.31 17.72
N VAL A 297 18.47 9.63 18.62
CA VAL A 297 17.91 8.96 19.79
C VAL A 297 17.31 9.95 20.78
N ASP A 298 17.93 11.11 20.95
CA ASP A 298 17.45 12.19 21.83
C ASP A 298 16.26 12.97 21.22
N GLY A 299 15.89 12.68 19.98
CA GLY A 299 14.77 13.33 19.31
C GLY A 299 15.08 14.76 18.82
N ASP A 300 16.33 15.05 18.47
CA ASP A 300 16.70 16.34 17.87
C ASP A 300 15.83 16.59 16.63
N ARG A 301 15.15 17.71 16.63
CA ARG A 301 14.09 18.00 15.64
C ARG A 301 14.64 18.02 14.21
N LYS A 302 15.87 18.53 14.01
CA LYS A 302 16.48 18.60 12.68
C LYS A 302 16.86 17.19 12.22
N VAL A 303 17.57 16.43 13.03
CA VAL A 303 18.03 15.07 12.66
C VAL A 303 16.85 14.14 12.40
N VAL A 304 15.81 14.21 13.24
CA VAL A 304 14.58 13.43 13.06
C VAL A 304 13.83 13.82 11.80
N ALA A 305 13.74 15.13 11.49
CA ALA A 305 13.11 15.60 10.26
C ALA A 305 13.86 15.13 9.02
N ASP A 306 15.18 15.30 8.98
CA ASP A 306 16.05 14.89 7.88
C ASP A 306 16.01 13.36 7.67
N TYR A 307 15.97 12.58 8.77
CA TYR A 307 15.80 11.12 8.70
C TYR A 307 14.45 10.70 8.07
N ARG A 308 13.35 11.29 8.53
CA ARG A 308 12.01 11.03 7.98
C ARG A 308 11.89 11.47 6.53
N GLU A 309 12.44 12.61 6.20
CA GLU A 309 12.46 13.11 4.83
C GLU A 309 13.29 12.21 3.90
N THR A 310 14.38 11.61 4.42
CA THR A 310 15.16 10.62 3.66
C THR A 310 14.32 9.37 3.35
N LEU A 311 13.57 8.84 4.32
CA LEU A 311 12.65 7.72 4.09
C LEU A 311 11.53 8.10 3.10
N SER A 312 11.01 9.31 3.19
CA SER A 312 10.02 9.84 2.24
C SER A 312 10.55 9.84 0.81
N ASP A 313 11.76 10.37 0.60
CA ASP A 313 12.40 10.41 -0.71
C ASP A 313 12.64 9.00 -1.27
N LEU A 314 13.13 8.09 -0.41
CA LEU A 314 13.38 6.71 -0.81
C LEU A 314 12.11 5.97 -1.20
N LEU A 315 11.01 6.15 -0.46
CA LEU A 315 9.73 5.54 -0.80
C LEU A 315 9.20 6.06 -2.14
N LEU A 316 9.28 7.35 -2.36
CA LEU A 316 8.85 7.96 -3.61
C LEU A 316 9.66 7.43 -4.80
N GLU A 317 11.00 7.51 -4.71
CA GLU A 317 11.90 7.19 -5.82
C GLU A 317 12.06 5.69 -6.06
N ASN A 318 12.21 4.92 -4.99
CA ASN A 318 12.57 3.51 -5.09
C ASN A 318 11.37 2.57 -5.18
N PHE A 319 10.22 2.99 -4.66
CA PHE A 319 8.99 2.22 -4.76
C PHE A 319 8.03 2.82 -5.79
N THR A 320 7.42 3.99 -5.50
CA THR A 320 6.31 4.50 -6.29
C THR A 320 6.71 4.77 -7.75
N GLN A 321 7.82 5.49 -7.97
CA GLN A 321 8.29 5.78 -9.33
C GLN A 321 8.84 4.54 -10.05
N THR A 322 9.50 3.63 -9.34
CA THR A 322 10.02 2.39 -9.92
C THR A 322 8.88 1.48 -10.38
N TRP A 323 7.84 1.31 -9.56
CA TRP A 323 6.66 0.53 -9.91
C TRP A 323 5.88 1.17 -11.08
N THR A 324 5.68 2.49 -11.06
CA THR A 324 5.00 3.20 -12.16
C THR A 324 5.78 3.06 -13.49
N ALA A 325 7.10 3.24 -13.45
CA ALA A 325 7.94 3.07 -14.64
C ALA A 325 7.91 1.62 -15.16
N TRP A 326 7.90 0.63 -14.26
CA TRP A 326 7.74 -0.78 -14.62
C TRP A 326 6.40 -1.03 -15.31
N ALA A 327 5.29 -0.58 -14.75
CA ALA A 327 3.97 -0.72 -15.36
C ALA A 327 3.92 -0.09 -16.77
N HIS A 328 4.44 1.13 -16.91
CA HIS A 328 4.52 1.82 -18.21
C HIS A 328 5.36 1.05 -19.24
N SER A 329 6.46 0.40 -18.82
CA SER A 329 7.28 -0.39 -19.73
C SER A 329 6.55 -1.62 -20.31
N HIS A 330 5.46 -2.03 -19.67
CA HIS A 330 4.59 -3.11 -20.10
C HIS A 330 3.24 -2.62 -20.69
N GLY A 331 3.08 -1.31 -20.92
CA GLY A 331 1.89 -0.71 -21.51
C GLY A 331 0.69 -0.59 -20.55
N ALA A 332 0.90 -0.83 -19.26
CA ALA A 332 -0.09 -0.65 -18.21
C ALA A 332 0.06 0.71 -17.52
N ILE A 333 -0.98 1.15 -16.81
CA ILE A 333 -0.95 2.32 -15.94
C ILE A 333 -1.05 1.93 -14.47
N THR A 334 -0.88 2.90 -13.57
CA THR A 334 -0.90 2.66 -12.12
C THR A 334 -2.00 3.42 -11.41
N ARG A 335 -2.66 2.75 -10.45
CA ARG A 335 -3.60 3.33 -9.48
C ARG A 335 -3.11 3.05 -8.07
N ASN A 336 -2.96 4.09 -7.24
CA ASN A 336 -2.24 3.99 -5.96
C ASN A 336 -2.93 4.72 -4.82
N GLN A 337 -3.00 4.04 -3.69
CA GLN A 337 -3.31 4.61 -2.39
C GLN A 337 -1.99 4.95 -1.67
N ALA A 338 -1.64 6.24 -1.59
CA ALA A 338 -0.39 6.67 -0.95
C ALA A 338 -0.53 6.90 0.56
N HIS A 339 -1.75 6.99 1.08
CA HIS A 339 -1.98 7.23 2.51
C HIS A 339 -1.47 6.05 3.37
N GLY A 340 -1.19 6.34 4.63
CA GLY A 340 -0.51 5.41 5.54
C GLY A 340 1.02 5.41 5.41
N SER A 341 1.59 5.93 4.32
CA SER A 341 3.03 5.95 4.10
C SER A 341 3.75 7.02 4.94
N PRO A 342 5.06 6.82 5.24
CA PRO A 342 5.88 7.82 5.91
C PRO A 342 6.36 8.94 4.97
N ALA A 343 5.80 9.03 3.75
CA ALA A 343 6.24 9.95 2.71
C ALA A 343 5.36 11.20 2.59
N ASN A 344 5.80 12.16 1.76
CA ASN A 344 4.96 13.23 1.29
C ASN A 344 3.85 12.66 0.40
N LEU A 345 2.61 12.71 0.88
CA LEU A 345 1.47 12.09 0.19
C LEU A 345 1.21 12.73 -1.18
N ILE A 346 1.35 14.05 -1.30
CA ILE A 346 1.12 14.76 -2.57
C ILE A 346 2.10 14.25 -3.64
N ASP A 347 3.38 14.09 -3.28
CA ASP A 347 4.40 13.61 -4.21
C ASP A 347 4.14 12.15 -4.63
N CYS A 348 3.79 11.28 -3.67
CA CYS A 348 3.48 9.87 -3.97
C CYS A 348 2.20 9.72 -4.80
N TYR A 349 1.15 10.51 -4.54
CA TYR A 349 -0.04 10.55 -5.39
C TYR A 349 0.25 11.12 -6.78
N SER A 350 1.16 12.09 -6.87
CA SER A 350 1.54 12.70 -8.15
C SER A 350 2.37 11.77 -9.04
N ALA A 351 3.06 10.81 -8.46
CA ALA A 351 3.98 9.92 -9.17
C ALA A 351 3.29 8.74 -9.90
N VAL A 352 1.98 8.57 -9.74
CA VAL A 352 1.18 7.52 -10.39
C VAL A 352 0.19 8.09 -11.38
N ASP A 353 -0.43 7.27 -12.22
CA ASP A 353 -1.37 7.74 -13.23
C ASP A 353 -2.70 8.14 -12.61
N ILE A 354 -3.22 7.32 -11.71
CA ILE A 354 -4.50 7.54 -11.01
C ILE A 354 -4.27 7.57 -9.50
N PRO A 355 -4.21 8.77 -8.89
CA PRO A 355 -4.25 8.89 -7.44
C PRO A 355 -5.56 8.35 -6.88
N GLU A 356 -5.50 7.48 -5.88
CA GLU A 356 -6.68 6.91 -5.24
C GLU A 356 -6.71 7.20 -3.75
N ILE A 357 -7.86 7.68 -3.27
CA ILE A 357 -8.14 7.83 -1.84
C ILE A 357 -9.01 6.68 -1.35
N GLU A 358 -9.01 6.41 -0.08
CA GLU A 358 -9.91 5.46 0.57
C GLU A 358 -10.92 6.19 1.45
N GLY A 359 -12.16 5.71 1.46
CA GLY A 359 -13.19 6.14 2.39
C GLY A 359 -13.74 4.93 3.14
N PHE A 360 -13.65 4.97 4.44
CA PHE A 360 -14.07 3.86 5.29
C PHE A 360 -14.89 4.34 6.50
N GLY A 361 -15.67 3.42 7.03
CA GLY A 361 -16.55 3.67 8.16
C GLY A 361 -17.90 4.25 7.75
N LEU A 362 -18.80 4.34 8.72
CA LEU A 362 -20.15 4.87 8.56
C LEU A 362 -20.24 6.25 9.21
N SER A 363 -20.35 7.30 8.41
CA SER A 363 -20.50 8.68 8.89
C SER A 363 -21.93 9.01 9.26
N ASP A 364 -22.11 9.83 10.30
CA ASP A 364 -23.38 10.44 10.63
C ASP A 364 -23.55 11.75 9.83
N PHE A 365 -24.31 11.68 8.77
CA PHE A 365 -24.61 12.82 7.89
C PHE A 365 -25.72 13.74 8.43
N GLY A 366 -26.33 13.43 9.59
CA GLY A 366 -27.46 14.19 10.13
C GLY A 366 -28.74 14.11 9.27
N ILE A 367 -28.83 13.15 8.37
CA ILE A 367 -29.98 12.99 7.47
C ILE A 367 -31.12 12.30 8.21
N LYS A 368 -32.27 12.97 8.32
CA LYS A 368 -33.44 12.42 9.00
C LYS A 368 -33.90 11.11 8.33
N GLY A 369 -34.01 10.05 9.11
CA GLY A 369 -34.45 8.73 8.65
C GLY A 369 -33.34 7.87 8.04
N LEU A 370 -32.12 8.39 7.91
CA LEU A 370 -30.97 7.57 7.58
C LEU A 370 -30.62 6.70 8.79
N ARG A 371 -30.41 5.42 8.57
CA ARG A 371 -30.05 4.49 9.63
C ARG A 371 -28.68 4.86 10.22
N THR A 372 -28.62 4.85 11.55
CA THR A 372 -27.39 4.92 12.32
C THR A 372 -27.20 3.62 13.10
N ASP A 373 -25.99 3.12 13.15
CA ASP A 373 -25.63 1.93 13.92
C ASP A 373 -24.82 2.36 15.15
N PRO A 374 -25.37 2.27 16.37
CA PRO A 374 -24.64 2.64 17.58
C PRO A 374 -23.30 1.88 17.69
N GLY A 375 -22.21 2.62 17.93
CA GLY A 375 -20.87 2.07 18.03
C GLY A 375 -20.15 1.93 16.68
N PHE A 376 -20.85 1.99 15.55
CA PHE A 376 -20.25 1.94 14.20
C PHE A 376 -20.38 3.27 13.47
N THR A 377 -21.46 4.01 13.69
CA THR A 377 -21.66 5.34 13.13
C THR A 377 -20.94 6.39 13.98
N ARG A 378 -20.09 7.18 13.37
CA ARG A 378 -19.28 8.22 14.02
C ARG A 378 -19.58 9.59 13.41
N LYS A 379 -19.52 10.62 14.23
CA LYS A 379 -19.41 11.99 13.71
C LYS A 379 -18.01 12.17 13.15
N ASN A 380 -17.90 12.60 11.91
CA ASN A 380 -16.63 12.87 11.25
C ASN A 380 -15.71 11.62 11.21
N ASP A 381 -16.25 10.45 10.92
CA ASP A 381 -15.42 9.24 10.78
C ASP A 381 -14.39 9.43 9.65
N SER A 382 -14.76 10.19 8.64
CA SER A 382 -13.85 10.61 7.58
C SER A 382 -13.71 12.13 7.59
N ASP A 383 -12.53 12.63 7.94
CA ASP A 383 -12.21 14.04 7.78
C ASP A 383 -12.25 14.39 6.28
N PHE A 384 -13.04 15.41 5.91
CA PHE A 384 -13.20 15.82 4.52
C PHE A 384 -11.86 16.18 3.85
N SER A 385 -10.85 16.63 4.61
CA SER A 385 -9.52 16.91 4.06
C SER A 385 -8.85 15.66 3.50
N MET A 386 -9.10 14.47 4.05
CA MET A 386 -8.55 13.21 3.56
C MET A 386 -9.01 12.92 2.14
N TYR A 387 -10.29 13.13 1.83
CA TYR A 387 -10.83 12.91 0.48
C TYR A 387 -10.17 13.81 -0.59
N LYS A 388 -9.51 14.89 -0.16
CA LYS A 388 -8.83 15.83 -1.05
C LYS A 388 -7.35 15.52 -1.29
N TRP A 389 -6.75 14.58 -0.58
CA TRP A 389 -5.32 14.31 -0.76
C TRP A 389 -5.00 13.85 -2.18
N ALA A 390 -5.68 12.82 -2.65
CA ALA A 390 -5.51 12.31 -4.01
C ALA A 390 -5.96 13.33 -5.07
N SER A 391 -7.12 13.97 -4.88
CA SER A 391 -7.64 14.95 -5.83
C SER A 391 -6.80 16.23 -5.91
N SER A 392 -6.16 16.64 -4.80
CA SER A 392 -5.23 17.78 -4.81
C SER A 392 -4.01 17.47 -5.67
N ALA A 393 -3.41 16.29 -5.52
CA ALA A 393 -2.30 15.84 -6.35
C ALA A 393 -2.69 15.75 -7.83
N ALA A 394 -3.84 15.14 -8.13
CA ALA A 394 -4.35 15.04 -9.48
C ALA A 394 -4.54 16.41 -10.12
N HIS A 395 -5.14 17.36 -9.39
CA HIS A 395 -5.39 18.72 -9.88
C HIS A 395 -4.10 19.48 -10.18
N ILE A 396 -3.13 19.46 -9.24
CA ILE A 396 -1.84 20.16 -9.41
C ILE A 396 -1.07 19.60 -10.62
N CYS A 397 -1.13 18.27 -10.84
CA CYS A 397 -0.41 17.60 -11.92
C CYS A 397 -1.20 17.47 -13.22
N GLY A 398 -2.43 18.03 -13.29
CA GLY A 398 -3.26 17.96 -14.49
C GLY A 398 -3.72 16.55 -14.86
N LYS A 399 -3.86 15.64 -13.88
CA LYS A 399 -4.33 14.28 -14.12
C LYS A 399 -5.84 14.27 -14.29
N PRO A 400 -6.38 13.47 -15.25
CA PRO A 400 -7.81 13.46 -15.55
C PRO A 400 -8.65 12.75 -14.48
N TYR A 401 -8.04 11.78 -13.77
CA TYR A 401 -8.75 10.91 -12.83
C TYR A 401 -8.24 11.06 -11.41
N THR A 402 -9.20 11.06 -10.49
CA THR A 402 -8.99 10.81 -9.06
C THR A 402 -9.90 9.66 -8.67
N SER A 403 -9.32 8.57 -8.25
CA SER A 403 -10.06 7.38 -7.85
C SER A 403 -10.35 7.36 -6.35
N SER A 404 -11.29 6.52 -5.96
CA SER A 404 -11.50 6.15 -4.57
C SER A 404 -11.85 4.67 -4.42
N GLU A 405 -11.27 4.06 -3.40
CA GLU A 405 -11.85 2.88 -2.78
C GLU A 405 -13.01 3.35 -1.91
N THR A 406 -14.21 2.93 -2.24
CA THR A 406 -15.44 3.50 -1.66
C THR A 406 -16.25 2.43 -0.95
N PHE A 407 -16.80 2.76 0.23
CA PHE A 407 -17.63 1.92 1.08
C PHE A 407 -16.88 0.86 1.91
N THR A 408 -15.58 0.97 2.06
CA THR A 408 -14.79 0.13 2.97
C THR A 408 -15.30 0.32 4.40
N TRP A 409 -15.60 -0.79 5.06
CA TRP A 409 -16.14 -0.78 6.43
C TRP A 409 -17.44 0.02 6.64
N LEU A 410 -18.19 0.31 5.57
CA LEU A 410 -19.42 1.09 5.69
C LEU A 410 -20.43 0.37 6.60
N THR A 411 -20.70 -0.90 6.32
CA THR A 411 -21.37 -1.86 7.21
C THR A 411 -20.99 -3.29 6.80
N GLU A 412 -21.39 -4.27 7.62
CA GLU A 412 -21.16 -5.68 7.35
C GLU A 412 -22.46 -6.47 7.22
N HIS A 413 -22.37 -7.70 6.72
CA HIS A 413 -23.45 -8.69 6.77
C HIS A 413 -24.76 -8.22 6.12
N PHE A 414 -24.68 -7.72 4.88
CA PHE A 414 -25.85 -7.26 4.09
C PHE A 414 -26.68 -6.15 4.76
N ARG A 415 -26.03 -5.34 5.58
CA ARG A 415 -26.71 -4.26 6.31
C ARG A 415 -26.66 -2.92 5.59
N THR A 416 -25.88 -2.78 4.53
CA THR A 416 -25.73 -1.56 3.75
C THR A 416 -26.89 -1.40 2.76
N SER A 417 -27.58 -0.29 2.85
CA SER A 417 -28.59 0.10 1.85
C SER A 417 -28.06 1.15 0.89
N LEU A 418 -28.65 1.26 -0.30
CA LEU A 418 -28.32 2.33 -1.25
C LEU A 418 -28.50 3.73 -0.64
N ALA A 419 -29.44 3.89 0.29
CA ALA A 419 -29.64 5.14 1.02
C ALA A 419 -28.46 5.51 1.90
N GLN A 420 -27.73 4.52 2.45
CA GLN A 420 -26.52 4.75 3.23
C GLN A 420 -25.28 4.98 2.33
N MET A 421 -25.23 4.32 1.18
CA MET A 421 -24.12 4.48 0.23
C MET A 421 -24.14 5.87 -0.44
N LYS A 422 -25.33 6.40 -0.75
CA LYS A 422 -25.47 7.63 -1.53
C LYS A 422 -24.78 8.84 -0.90
N PRO A 423 -24.97 9.18 0.41
CA PRO A 423 -24.29 10.33 1.02
C PRO A 423 -22.77 10.16 1.08
N ASP A 424 -22.27 8.95 1.29
CA ASP A 424 -20.84 8.67 1.31
C ASP A 424 -20.23 8.88 -0.08
N MET A 425 -20.89 8.39 -1.12
CA MET A 425 -20.50 8.63 -2.51
C MET A 425 -20.52 10.12 -2.87
N ASP A 426 -21.54 10.88 -2.42
CA ASP A 426 -21.63 12.32 -2.66
C ASP A 426 -20.47 13.09 -2.00
N LEU A 427 -20.03 12.61 -0.82
CA LEU A 427 -18.90 13.19 -0.12
C LEU A 427 -17.60 12.98 -0.90
N MET A 428 -17.41 11.79 -1.50
CA MET A 428 -16.29 11.51 -2.40
C MET A 428 -16.29 12.43 -3.62
N PHE A 429 -17.43 12.60 -4.29
CA PHE A 429 -17.56 13.53 -5.40
C PHE A 429 -17.24 14.98 -4.99
N ALA A 430 -17.74 15.43 -3.83
CA ALA A 430 -17.42 16.74 -3.27
C ALA A 430 -15.93 16.89 -2.94
N GLY A 431 -15.26 15.80 -2.60
CA GLY A 431 -13.81 15.70 -2.40
C GLY A 431 -12.99 15.77 -3.69
N GLY A 432 -13.63 15.67 -4.87
CA GLY A 432 -12.99 15.74 -6.17
C GLY A 432 -12.73 14.39 -6.83
N VAL A 433 -13.28 13.30 -6.27
CA VAL A 433 -13.24 11.97 -6.90
C VAL A 433 -14.13 11.96 -8.13
N ASN A 434 -13.69 11.36 -9.22
CA ASN A 434 -14.43 11.20 -10.46
C ASN A 434 -14.30 9.81 -11.09
N HIS A 435 -13.64 8.88 -10.40
CA HIS A 435 -13.44 7.49 -10.80
C HIS A 435 -13.53 6.60 -9.56
N MET A 436 -14.61 5.83 -9.42
CA MET A 436 -14.91 5.11 -8.18
C MET A 436 -14.72 3.61 -8.33
N PHE A 437 -14.06 2.99 -7.35
CA PHE A 437 -14.04 1.55 -7.14
C PHE A 437 -14.80 1.22 -5.85
N PHE A 438 -15.86 0.43 -5.98
CA PHE A 438 -16.61 -0.02 -4.82
C PHE A 438 -15.90 -1.16 -4.12
N HIS A 439 -15.86 -1.10 -2.81
CA HIS A 439 -15.25 -2.12 -1.96
C HIS A 439 -16.36 -2.96 -1.30
N GLY A 440 -16.74 -4.07 -1.82
CA GLY A 440 -16.37 -4.64 -3.10
C GLY A 440 -17.25 -5.86 -3.33
N THR A 441 -16.85 -6.71 -4.24
CA THR A 441 -17.57 -7.93 -4.57
C THR A 441 -16.65 -9.15 -4.46
N ALA A 442 -17.18 -10.27 -3.94
CA ALA A 442 -16.47 -11.53 -3.92
C ALA A 442 -16.76 -12.31 -5.21
N TYR A 443 -15.74 -12.97 -5.80
CA TYR A 443 -16.03 -14.09 -6.67
C TYR A 443 -16.76 -15.15 -5.85
N SER A 444 -17.87 -15.64 -6.38
CA SER A 444 -18.62 -16.75 -5.81
C SER A 444 -19.23 -17.58 -6.95
N PRO A 445 -19.10 -18.92 -6.93
CA PRO A 445 -19.78 -19.74 -7.91
C PRO A 445 -21.29 -19.50 -7.91
N LYS A 446 -21.92 -19.43 -9.08
CA LYS A 446 -23.35 -19.12 -9.23
C LYS A 446 -24.29 -20.10 -8.52
N ASP A 447 -23.80 -21.35 -8.35
CA ASP A 447 -24.58 -22.42 -7.73
C ASP A 447 -24.30 -22.58 -6.22
N ASP A 448 -23.43 -21.74 -5.63
CA ASP A 448 -23.20 -21.73 -4.19
C ASP A 448 -24.46 -21.22 -3.46
N PRO A 449 -24.81 -21.87 -2.33
CA PRO A 449 -25.96 -21.43 -1.54
C PRO A 449 -25.80 -19.97 -1.08
N TRP A 450 -26.91 -19.24 -1.05
CA TRP A 450 -26.91 -17.89 -0.43
C TRP A 450 -26.31 -17.94 1.00
N PRO A 451 -25.43 -17.00 1.38
CA PRO A 451 -25.08 -15.74 0.73
C PRO A 451 -23.89 -15.82 -0.24
N GLY A 452 -23.40 -17.00 -0.61
CA GLY A 452 -22.18 -17.15 -1.38
C GLY A 452 -20.91 -16.78 -0.60
N TRP A 453 -19.82 -16.54 -1.29
CA TRP A 453 -18.54 -16.13 -0.69
C TRP A 453 -18.54 -14.63 -0.38
N LYS A 454 -17.96 -14.24 0.76
CA LYS A 454 -18.00 -12.88 1.28
C LYS A 454 -16.65 -12.43 1.81
N PHE A 455 -16.31 -11.17 1.55
CA PHE A 455 -15.22 -10.49 2.22
C PHE A 455 -15.76 -9.68 3.42
N TYR A 456 -15.15 -9.82 4.58
CA TYR A 456 -15.68 -9.32 5.86
C TYR A 456 -15.83 -7.79 5.95
N ALA A 457 -15.05 -7.02 5.18
CA ALA A 457 -15.09 -5.55 5.18
C ALA A 457 -15.87 -4.97 3.97
N SER A 458 -16.55 -5.84 3.21
CA SER A 458 -17.28 -5.48 1.99
C SER A 458 -18.72 -5.08 2.29
N ILE A 459 -19.29 -4.28 1.39
CA ILE A 459 -20.74 -4.01 1.34
C ILE A 459 -21.55 -5.16 0.73
N ASP A 460 -20.89 -6.27 0.42
CA ASP A 460 -21.50 -7.48 -0.13
C ASP A 460 -22.24 -7.27 -1.47
N MET A 461 -21.65 -6.49 -2.38
CA MET A 461 -22.14 -6.36 -3.75
C MET A 461 -21.76 -7.61 -4.55
N SER A 462 -22.58 -8.63 -4.48
CA SER A 462 -22.35 -9.90 -5.20
C SER A 462 -23.49 -10.19 -6.16
N PRO A 463 -23.22 -10.80 -7.34
CA PRO A 463 -24.27 -11.22 -8.27
C PRO A 463 -25.21 -12.29 -7.70
N THR A 464 -24.81 -12.94 -6.61
CA THR A 464 -25.62 -13.96 -5.92
C THR A 464 -26.52 -13.40 -4.81
N ASN A 465 -26.48 -12.08 -4.57
CA ASN A 465 -27.25 -11.40 -3.54
C ASN A 465 -28.40 -10.59 -4.08
#